data_22e5cd87f2f4334325770479f0fb9982
#
_entry.id   22e5cd87f2f4334325770479f0fb9982
#
_cell.length_a   1.000
_cell.length_b   1.000
_cell.length_c   1.000
_cell.angle_alpha   90.00
_cell.angle_beta   90.00
_cell.angle_gamma   90.00
#
_symmetry.space_group_name_H-M   'P 1'
#
loop_
_entity.id
_entity.type
_entity.pdbx_description
1 polymer ?
#
loop_
_entity_poly.entity_id
_entity_poly.type
_entity_poly.pdbx_seq_one_letter_code
_entity_poly.pdbx_strand_id
1 'polypeptide(L)'
;MQNENNYILFVILSGIIAMGFAFWKTSWINNQKEGNERMKAIGASIADGAMAFLRAEYRILGIFVVVVAFILAYMNSGRNDSSALISVSFIVGALASGLAGFLGMRVATKANNRTTHAAETSLAKALNVAFSGGAVMGLSVVGLGILGLGILFFCKISIPLFKILCIFILNKTA
;
A
#
# COMPACT_ATOMS: atom_id res chain seq x y z
N MET A 1 -27.18 11.48 -7.13
CA MET A 1 -25.94 12.26 -7.34
C MET A 1 -25.39 12.91 -6.05
N GLN A 2 -26.21 13.60 -5.22
CA GLN A 2 -25.67 14.25 -4.01
C GLN A 2 -25.26 13.24 -2.93
N ASN A 3 -26.00 12.14 -2.77
CA ASN A 3 -25.66 11.07 -1.83
C ASN A 3 -24.39 10.29 -2.25
N GLU A 4 -24.18 10.06 -3.53
CA GLU A 4 -23.01 9.32 -4.04
C GLU A 4 -21.71 10.09 -3.78
N ASN A 5 -21.72 11.42 -3.98
CA ASN A 5 -20.56 12.25 -3.67
C ASN A 5 -20.21 12.25 -2.17
N ASN A 6 -21.21 12.17 -1.29
CA ASN A 6 -20.98 12.07 0.14
C ASN A 6 -20.31 10.73 0.52
N TYR A 7 -20.73 9.61 -0.06
CA TYR A 7 -20.07 8.32 0.20
C TYR A 7 -18.62 8.30 -0.26
N ILE A 8 -18.32 8.88 -1.43
CA ILE A 8 -16.94 8.97 -1.93
C ILE A 8 -16.08 9.82 -0.99
N LEU A 9 -16.62 10.92 -0.49
CA LEU A 9 -15.93 11.78 0.46
C LEU A 9 -15.59 11.03 1.76
N PHE A 10 -16.53 10.23 2.30
CA PHE A 10 -16.28 9.40 3.47
C PHE A 10 -15.19 8.35 3.21
N VAL A 11 -15.18 7.74 2.03
CA VAL A 11 -14.15 6.77 1.62
C VAL A 11 -12.77 7.44 1.56
N ILE A 12 -12.65 8.60 0.92
CA ILE A 12 -11.40 9.35 0.86
C ILE A 12 -10.93 9.77 2.26
N LEU A 13 -11.83 10.30 3.09
CA LEU A 13 -11.52 10.68 4.47
C LEU A 13 -11.00 9.50 5.29
N SER A 14 -11.61 8.31 5.17
CA SER A 14 -11.14 7.11 5.85
C SER A 14 -9.72 6.71 5.43
N GLY A 15 -9.40 6.85 4.14
CA GLY A 15 -8.05 6.61 3.62
C GLY A 15 -7.03 7.62 4.16
N ILE A 16 -7.40 8.90 4.25
CA ILE A 16 -6.54 9.95 4.84
C ILE A 16 -6.28 9.66 6.33
N ILE A 17 -7.31 9.29 7.09
CA ILE A 17 -7.17 8.93 8.51
C ILE A 17 -6.25 7.73 8.68
N ALA A 18 -6.41 6.68 7.84
CA ALA A 18 -5.56 5.50 7.88
C ALA A 18 -4.08 5.85 7.60
N MET A 19 -3.81 6.69 6.61
CA MET A 19 -2.45 7.16 6.30
C MET A 19 -1.88 8.05 7.40
N GLY A 20 -2.68 8.94 7.97
CA GLY A 20 -2.29 9.79 9.10
C GLY A 20 -1.90 8.95 10.33
N PHE A 21 -2.69 7.93 10.64
CA PHE A 21 -2.38 7.00 11.73
C PHE A 21 -1.12 6.17 11.43
N ALA A 22 -0.94 5.68 10.21
CA ALA A 22 0.26 4.96 9.80
C ALA A 22 1.52 5.83 9.94
N PHE A 23 1.44 7.10 9.54
CA PHE A 23 2.53 8.06 9.70
C PHE A 23 2.85 8.34 11.17
N TRP A 24 1.85 8.58 12.00
CA TRP A 24 2.01 8.77 13.44
C TRP A 24 2.65 7.55 14.11
N LYS A 25 2.17 6.34 13.79
CA LYS A 25 2.73 5.09 14.33
C LYS A 25 4.17 4.84 13.83
N THR A 26 4.49 5.18 12.60
CA THR A 26 5.85 5.12 12.08
C THR A 26 6.79 6.02 12.87
N SER A 27 6.38 7.25 13.18
CA SER A 27 7.13 8.17 14.02
C SER A 27 7.34 7.59 15.42
N TRP A 28 6.30 7.02 16.01
CA TRP A 28 6.39 6.37 17.31
C TRP A 28 7.39 5.19 17.32
N ILE A 29 7.37 4.33 16.28
CA ILE A 29 8.32 3.22 16.12
C ILE A 29 9.76 3.76 16.03
N ASN A 30 9.99 4.80 15.23
CA ASN A 30 11.31 5.39 15.05
C ASN A 30 11.90 5.92 16.35
N ASN A 31 11.08 6.32 17.31
CA ASN A 31 11.49 6.81 18.62
C ASN A 31 11.77 5.69 19.65
N GLN A 32 11.48 4.41 19.31
CA GLN A 32 11.82 3.29 20.17
C GLN A 32 13.32 3.00 20.12
N LYS A 33 13.89 2.53 21.23
CA LYS A 33 15.32 2.18 21.34
C LYS A 33 15.67 1.03 20.40
N GLU A 34 16.79 1.15 19.71
CA GLU A 34 17.28 0.16 18.74
C GLU A 34 18.05 -1.00 19.35
N GLY A 35 18.36 -0.89 20.65
CA GLY A 35 19.18 -1.87 21.36
C GLY A 35 20.68 -1.57 21.31
N ASN A 36 21.48 -2.60 21.56
CA ASN A 36 22.94 -2.52 21.57
C ASN A 36 23.53 -2.45 20.14
N GLU A 37 24.84 -2.19 20.03
CA GLU A 37 25.51 -2.05 18.72
C GLU A 37 25.40 -3.30 17.84
N ARG A 38 25.37 -4.50 18.45
CA ARG A 38 25.19 -5.76 17.71
C ARG A 38 23.79 -5.86 17.13
N MET A 39 22.75 -5.46 17.87
CA MET A 39 21.37 -5.42 17.39
C MET A 39 21.20 -4.43 16.25
N LYS A 40 21.83 -3.25 16.36
CA LYS A 40 21.82 -2.24 15.28
C LYS A 40 22.50 -2.77 14.01
N ALA A 41 23.67 -3.40 14.14
CA ALA A 41 24.39 -3.97 13.01
C ALA A 41 23.59 -5.06 12.29
N ILE A 42 22.96 -5.98 13.04
CA ILE A 42 22.09 -7.01 12.50
C ILE A 42 20.85 -6.38 11.85
N GLY A 43 20.22 -5.41 12.50
CA GLY A 43 19.07 -4.70 11.97
C GLY A 43 19.35 -3.96 10.66
N ALA A 44 20.54 -3.34 10.55
CA ALA A 44 21.01 -2.71 9.32
C ALA A 44 21.19 -3.74 8.20
N SER A 45 21.84 -4.86 8.48
CA SER A 45 22.02 -5.94 7.50
C SER A 45 20.68 -6.52 6.99
N ILE A 46 19.69 -6.67 7.87
CA ILE A 46 18.35 -7.10 7.51
C ILE A 46 17.66 -6.05 6.62
N ALA A 47 17.78 -4.77 6.97
CA ALA A 47 17.21 -3.69 6.19
C ALA A 47 17.85 -3.59 4.80
N ASP A 48 19.15 -3.73 4.69
CA ASP A 48 19.88 -3.73 3.41
C ASP A 48 19.49 -4.91 2.53
N GLY A 49 19.38 -6.10 3.11
CA GLY A 49 18.90 -7.29 2.41
C GLY A 49 17.46 -7.12 1.91
N ALA A 50 16.57 -6.59 2.75
CA ALA A 50 15.19 -6.31 2.37
C ALA A 50 15.10 -5.27 1.24
N MET A 51 15.92 -4.23 1.27
CA MET A 51 15.96 -3.22 0.19
C MET A 51 16.58 -3.77 -1.09
N ALA A 52 17.56 -4.65 -1.01
CA ALA A 52 18.13 -5.33 -2.17
C ALA A 52 17.10 -6.23 -2.84
N PHE A 53 16.38 -7.03 -2.04
CA PHE A 53 15.26 -7.86 -2.52
C PHE A 53 14.20 -7.00 -3.21
N LEU A 54 13.76 -5.93 -2.59
CA LEU A 54 12.73 -5.05 -3.11
C LEU A 54 13.12 -4.42 -4.46
N ARG A 55 14.40 -4.01 -4.61
CA ARG A 55 14.91 -3.51 -5.90
C ARG A 55 14.87 -4.55 -7.00
N ALA A 56 15.20 -5.81 -6.68
CA ALA A 56 15.16 -6.90 -7.65
C ALA A 56 13.72 -7.18 -8.09
N GLU A 57 12.79 -7.30 -7.15
CA GLU A 57 11.36 -7.50 -7.39
C GLU A 57 10.75 -6.36 -8.20
N TYR A 58 11.01 -5.11 -7.83
CA TYR A 58 10.43 -3.96 -8.52
C TYR A 58 10.95 -3.76 -9.94
N ARG A 59 12.17 -4.23 -10.24
CA ARG A 59 12.67 -4.24 -11.61
C ARG A 59 11.82 -5.17 -12.49
N ILE A 60 11.56 -6.38 -12.03
CA ILE A 60 10.74 -7.36 -12.75
C ILE A 60 9.28 -6.89 -12.83
N LEU A 61 8.73 -6.43 -11.71
CA LEU A 61 7.37 -5.91 -11.65
C LEU A 61 7.19 -4.69 -12.56
N GLY A 62 8.17 -3.79 -12.64
CA GLY A 62 8.14 -2.63 -13.52
C GLY A 62 8.04 -3.02 -15.00
N ILE A 63 8.82 -4.01 -15.45
CA ILE A 63 8.73 -4.54 -16.81
C ILE A 63 7.33 -5.14 -17.05
N PHE A 64 6.83 -5.94 -16.12
CA PHE A 64 5.50 -6.53 -16.22
C PHE A 64 4.39 -5.46 -16.31
N VAL A 65 4.44 -4.44 -15.46
CA VAL A 65 3.47 -3.32 -15.46
C VAL A 65 3.49 -2.60 -16.79
N VAL A 66 4.67 -2.32 -17.36
CA VAL A 66 4.78 -1.66 -18.66
C VAL A 66 4.17 -2.51 -19.76
N VAL A 67 4.51 -3.81 -19.83
CA VAL A 67 3.97 -4.73 -20.85
C VAL A 67 2.44 -4.82 -20.76
N VAL A 68 1.91 -5.02 -19.54
CA VAL A 68 0.44 -5.12 -19.35
C VAL A 68 -0.25 -3.79 -19.66
N ALA A 69 0.34 -2.65 -19.29
CA ALA A 69 -0.21 -1.34 -19.62
C ALA A 69 -0.30 -1.12 -21.15
N PHE A 70 0.71 -1.53 -21.90
CA PHE A 70 0.69 -1.50 -23.37
C PHE A 70 -0.40 -2.40 -23.96
N ILE A 71 -0.51 -3.63 -23.47
CA ILE A 71 -1.56 -4.57 -23.91
C ILE A 71 -2.95 -3.97 -23.65
N LEU A 72 -3.16 -3.43 -22.43
CA LEU A 72 -4.43 -2.78 -22.08
C LEU A 72 -4.73 -1.56 -22.95
N ALA A 73 -3.73 -0.72 -23.24
CA ALA A 73 -3.90 0.42 -24.12
C ALA A 73 -4.28 -0.02 -25.54
N TYR A 74 -3.58 -1.01 -26.09
CA TYR A 74 -3.85 -1.53 -27.43
C TYR A 74 -5.22 -2.16 -27.54
N MET A 75 -5.61 -3.02 -26.60
CA MET A 75 -6.90 -3.71 -26.62
C MET A 75 -8.09 -2.75 -26.47
N ASN A 76 -7.90 -1.61 -25.82
CA ASN A 76 -8.98 -0.65 -25.56
C ASN A 76 -9.01 0.54 -26.53
N SER A 77 -7.98 0.72 -27.36
CA SER A 77 -7.91 1.83 -28.33
C SER A 77 -8.92 1.76 -29.47
N GLY A 78 -9.54 0.60 -29.71
CA GLY A 78 -10.52 0.38 -30.78
C GLY A 78 -11.97 0.14 -30.32
N ARG A 79 -12.25 0.29 -29.02
CA ARG A 79 -13.59 -0.01 -28.46
C ARG A 79 -14.31 1.26 -28.04
N ASN A 80 -15.55 1.43 -28.52
CA ASN A 80 -16.39 2.58 -28.14
C ASN A 80 -16.82 2.57 -26.67
N ASP A 81 -16.79 1.40 -26.01
CA ASP A 81 -17.23 1.21 -24.63
C ASP A 81 -16.07 1.22 -23.61
N SER A 82 -14.83 1.34 -24.05
CA SER A 82 -13.65 1.32 -23.17
C SER A 82 -12.65 2.41 -23.57
N SER A 83 -11.93 2.91 -22.57
CA SER A 83 -11.00 4.03 -22.72
C SER A 83 -9.57 3.59 -22.46
N ALA A 84 -8.61 4.18 -23.18
CA ALA A 84 -7.16 4.07 -22.87
C ALA A 84 -6.83 4.48 -21.41
N LEU A 85 -7.75 5.19 -20.74
CA LEU A 85 -7.66 5.52 -19.31
C LEU A 85 -7.58 4.30 -18.39
N ILE A 86 -8.02 3.11 -18.85
CA ILE A 86 -7.84 1.85 -18.12
C ILE A 86 -6.36 1.58 -17.85
N SER A 87 -5.50 1.80 -18.84
CA SER A 87 -4.05 1.62 -18.69
C SER A 87 -3.47 2.61 -17.68
N VAL A 88 -3.94 3.85 -17.69
CA VAL A 88 -3.53 4.86 -16.71
C VAL A 88 -3.93 4.45 -15.30
N SER A 89 -5.17 3.98 -15.12
CA SER A 89 -5.65 3.50 -13.82
C SER A 89 -4.89 2.28 -13.32
N PHE A 90 -4.53 1.37 -14.23
CA PHE A 90 -3.68 0.22 -13.91
C PHE A 90 -2.29 0.66 -13.41
N ILE A 91 -1.65 1.63 -14.12
CA ILE A 91 -0.35 2.16 -13.71
C ILE A 91 -0.44 2.85 -12.34
N VAL A 92 -1.48 3.66 -12.11
CA VAL A 92 -1.69 4.33 -10.81
C VAL A 92 -1.86 3.30 -9.70
N GLY A 93 -2.64 2.25 -9.92
CA GLY A 93 -2.82 1.15 -8.96
C GLY A 93 -1.52 0.40 -8.67
N ALA A 94 -0.73 0.10 -9.72
CA ALA A 94 0.57 -0.55 -9.58
C ALA A 94 1.57 0.32 -8.78
N LEU A 95 1.61 1.64 -9.04
CA LEU A 95 2.45 2.58 -8.30
C LEU A 95 2.02 2.69 -6.83
N ALA A 96 0.73 2.78 -6.56
CA ALA A 96 0.21 2.83 -5.19
C ALA A 96 0.53 1.54 -4.42
N SER A 97 0.37 0.37 -5.05
CA SER A 97 0.72 -0.93 -4.48
C SER A 97 2.21 -1.05 -4.21
N GLY A 98 3.06 -0.65 -5.16
CA GLY A 98 4.51 -0.64 -4.99
C GLY A 98 4.94 0.30 -3.85
N LEU A 99 4.36 1.49 -3.78
CA LEU A 99 4.64 2.43 -2.71
C LEU A 99 4.24 1.88 -1.34
N ALA A 100 3.07 1.25 -1.25
CA ALA A 100 2.61 0.61 0.00
C ALA A 100 3.56 -0.50 0.45
N GLY A 101 4.00 -1.36 -0.48
CA GLY A 101 4.98 -2.41 -0.21
C GLY A 101 6.33 -1.85 0.26
N PHE A 102 6.83 -0.80 -0.41
CA PHE A 102 8.07 -0.13 -0.02
C PHE A 102 8.01 0.46 1.39
N LEU A 103 6.95 1.22 1.69
CA LEU A 103 6.74 1.83 3.01
C LEU A 103 6.60 0.77 4.09
N GLY A 104 5.80 -0.27 3.83
CA GLY A 104 5.59 -1.38 4.74
C GLY A 104 6.89 -2.12 5.08
N MET A 105 7.66 -2.51 4.06
CA MET A 105 8.94 -3.21 4.25
C MET A 105 9.93 -2.35 5.04
N ARG A 106 10.01 -1.06 4.72
CA ARG A 106 10.92 -0.14 5.41
C ARG A 106 10.58 0.04 6.88
N VAL A 107 9.30 0.08 7.23
CA VAL A 107 8.87 0.19 8.63
C VAL A 107 9.01 -1.14 9.36
N ALA A 108 8.67 -2.25 8.72
CA ALA A 108 8.80 -3.59 9.29
C ALA A 108 10.25 -3.92 9.66
N THR A 109 11.21 -3.63 8.77
CA THR A 109 12.62 -3.84 9.04
C THR A 109 13.14 -2.98 10.19
N LYS A 110 12.68 -1.72 10.29
CA LYS A 110 13.01 -0.85 11.42
C LYS A 110 12.37 -1.30 12.74
N ALA A 111 11.19 -1.90 12.71
CA ALA A 111 10.54 -2.41 13.91
C ALA A 111 11.25 -3.66 14.46
N ASN A 112 11.99 -4.38 13.64
CA ASN A 112 12.55 -5.70 14.00
C ASN A 112 13.55 -5.65 15.16
N ASN A 113 14.60 -4.83 15.05
CA ASN A 113 15.59 -4.66 16.12
C ASN A 113 14.99 -3.99 17.37
N ARG A 114 14.04 -3.08 17.19
CA ARG A 114 13.33 -2.41 18.30
C ARG A 114 12.43 -3.39 19.06
N THR A 115 11.79 -4.31 18.36
CA THR A 115 11.03 -5.41 18.96
C THR A 115 11.96 -6.32 19.78
N THR A 116 13.13 -6.68 19.24
CA THR A 116 14.13 -7.50 19.92
C THR A 116 14.61 -6.82 21.19
N HIS A 117 14.94 -5.53 21.14
CA HIS A 117 15.34 -4.79 22.34
C HIS A 117 14.20 -4.66 23.37
N ALA A 118 12.98 -4.44 22.91
CA ALA A 118 11.83 -4.37 23.82
C ALA A 118 11.57 -5.71 24.52
N ALA A 119 11.88 -6.85 23.86
CA ALA A 119 11.75 -8.19 24.41
C ALA A 119 12.69 -8.46 25.61
N GLU A 120 13.84 -7.77 25.68
CA GLU A 120 14.73 -7.82 26.84
C GLU A 120 14.04 -7.33 28.12
N THR A 121 13.04 -6.45 27.98
CA THR A 121 12.33 -5.87 29.12
C THR A 121 11.02 -6.60 29.42
N SER A 122 10.19 -6.84 28.42
CA SER A 122 8.95 -7.61 28.56
C SER A 122 8.36 -8.01 27.21
N LEU A 123 7.69 -9.17 27.20
CA LEU A 123 6.96 -9.65 26.04
C LEU A 123 5.87 -8.69 25.57
N ALA A 124 5.15 -8.07 26.51
CA ALA A 124 4.08 -7.11 26.18
C ALA A 124 4.61 -5.89 25.42
N LYS A 125 5.79 -5.35 25.82
CA LYS A 125 6.43 -4.24 25.12
C LYS A 125 6.88 -4.66 23.72
N ALA A 126 7.48 -5.84 23.58
CA ALA A 126 7.90 -6.37 22.28
C ALA A 126 6.71 -6.53 21.34
N LEU A 127 5.63 -7.14 21.81
CA LEU A 127 4.39 -7.30 21.03
C LEU A 127 3.81 -5.95 20.58
N ASN A 128 3.81 -4.94 21.45
CA ASN A 128 3.32 -3.61 21.07
C ASN A 128 4.13 -2.99 19.91
N VAL A 129 5.45 -3.13 19.93
CA VAL A 129 6.32 -2.65 18.84
C VAL A 129 6.06 -3.46 17.56
N ALA A 130 6.02 -4.79 17.65
CA ALA A 130 5.80 -5.69 16.51
C ALA A 130 4.43 -5.44 15.86
N PHE A 131 3.34 -5.40 16.64
CA PHE A 131 2.00 -5.10 16.14
C PHE A 131 1.90 -3.70 15.55
N SER A 132 2.59 -2.72 16.12
CA SER A 132 2.64 -1.38 15.55
C SER A 132 3.28 -1.38 14.17
N GLY A 133 4.35 -2.15 13.96
CA GLY A 133 4.97 -2.34 12.63
C GLY A 133 4.02 -2.96 11.62
N GLY A 134 3.34 -4.03 12.00
CA GLY A 134 2.32 -4.68 11.16
C GLY A 134 1.11 -3.77 10.86
N ALA A 135 0.64 -3.01 11.85
CA ALA A 135 -0.45 -2.06 11.68
C ALA A 135 -0.09 -0.94 10.68
N VAL A 136 1.15 -0.42 10.72
CA VAL A 136 1.61 0.57 9.74
C VAL A 136 1.60 -0.01 8.34
N MET A 137 2.09 -1.25 8.16
CA MET A 137 2.07 -1.91 6.86
C MET A 137 0.63 -2.09 6.36
N GLY A 138 -0.25 -2.67 7.17
CA GLY A 138 -1.65 -2.92 6.80
C GLY A 138 -2.42 -1.64 6.47
N LEU A 139 -2.30 -0.60 7.31
CA LEU A 139 -2.97 0.68 7.09
C LEU A 139 -2.40 1.45 5.90
N SER A 140 -1.11 1.30 5.59
CA SER A 140 -0.52 1.89 4.38
C SER A 140 -1.10 1.24 3.11
N VAL A 141 -1.23 -0.08 3.08
CA VAL A 141 -1.83 -0.81 1.95
C VAL A 141 -3.30 -0.41 1.76
N VAL A 142 -4.09 -0.50 2.83
CA VAL A 142 -5.53 -0.18 2.80
C VAL A 142 -5.73 1.31 2.50
N GLY A 143 -4.99 2.19 3.17
CA GLY A 143 -5.10 3.64 3.00
C GLY A 143 -4.78 4.09 1.59
N LEU A 144 -3.67 3.62 1.00
CA LEU A 144 -3.30 3.94 -0.39
C LEU A 144 -4.28 3.31 -1.40
N GLY A 145 -4.77 2.10 -1.13
CA GLY A 145 -5.77 1.45 -1.97
C GLY A 145 -7.08 2.24 -2.00
N ILE A 146 -7.61 2.60 -0.83
CA ILE A 146 -8.83 3.39 -0.68
C ILE A 146 -8.67 4.79 -1.30
N LEU A 147 -7.55 5.47 -1.06
CA LEU A 147 -7.27 6.78 -1.65
C LEU A 147 -7.16 6.69 -3.17
N GLY A 148 -6.43 5.71 -3.68
CA GLY A 148 -6.29 5.49 -5.12
C GLY A 148 -7.64 5.28 -5.80
N LEU A 149 -8.46 4.37 -5.29
CA LEU A 149 -9.81 4.11 -5.80
C LEU A 149 -10.73 5.32 -5.64
N GLY A 150 -10.72 5.97 -4.47
CA GLY A 150 -11.56 7.14 -4.19
C GLY A 150 -11.24 8.31 -5.13
N ILE A 151 -9.97 8.59 -5.37
CA ILE A 151 -9.53 9.66 -6.29
C ILE A 151 -9.91 9.32 -7.73
N LEU A 152 -9.68 8.10 -8.19
CA LEU A 152 -10.05 7.66 -9.54
C LEU A 152 -11.56 7.76 -9.77
N PHE A 153 -12.36 7.39 -8.75
CA PHE A 153 -13.81 7.48 -8.83
C PHE A 153 -14.29 8.93 -8.80
N PHE A 154 -13.71 9.77 -7.95
CA PHE A 154 -14.03 11.19 -7.86
C PHE A 154 -13.72 11.93 -9.16
N CYS A 155 -12.61 11.60 -9.82
CA CYS A 155 -12.24 12.17 -11.13
C CYS A 155 -13.15 11.66 -12.27
N LYS A 156 -14.19 10.86 -11.99
CA LYS A 156 -15.09 10.25 -12.99
C LYS A 156 -14.34 9.47 -14.08
N ILE A 157 -13.18 8.93 -13.76
CA ILE A 157 -12.52 7.97 -14.61
C ILE A 157 -13.36 6.69 -14.49
N SER A 158 -14.43 6.60 -15.27
CA SER A 158 -15.29 5.42 -15.38
C SER A 158 -14.47 4.28 -15.95
N ILE A 159 -13.86 3.50 -15.05
CA ILE A 159 -13.11 2.33 -15.47
C ILE A 159 -14.14 1.23 -15.72
N PRO A 160 -14.31 0.77 -16.98
CA PRO A 160 -15.18 -0.38 -17.27
C PRO A 160 -14.82 -1.60 -16.42
N LEU A 161 -13.52 -1.75 -16.11
CA LEU A 161 -13.02 -2.82 -15.24
C LEU A 161 -13.57 -2.70 -13.80
N PHE A 162 -13.76 -1.50 -13.28
CA PHE A 162 -14.35 -1.28 -11.96
C PHE A 162 -15.86 -1.58 -11.97
N LYS A 163 -16.57 -1.25 -13.07
CA LYS A 163 -17.94 -1.70 -13.26
C LYS A 163 -18.03 -3.23 -13.30
N ILE A 164 -17.14 -3.90 -14.03
CA ILE A 164 -17.07 -5.35 -14.09
C ILE A 164 -16.75 -5.96 -12.72
N LEU A 165 -15.81 -5.41 -11.98
CA LEU A 165 -15.45 -5.89 -10.65
C LEU A 165 -16.58 -5.65 -9.63
N CYS A 166 -17.22 -4.47 -9.64
CA CYS A 166 -18.41 -4.20 -8.82
C CYS A 166 -19.59 -5.10 -9.19
N ILE A 167 -19.87 -5.32 -10.48
CA ILE A 167 -20.90 -6.24 -10.93
C ILE A 167 -20.56 -7.67 -10.50
N PHE A 168 -19.30 -8.09 -10.61
CA PHE A 168 -18.87 -9.43 -10.19
C PHE A 168 -18.97 -9.64 -8.67
N ILE A 169 -18.65 -8.62 -7.86
CA ILE A 169 -18.78 -8.67 -6.40
C ILE A 169 -20.25 -8.62 -5.99
N LEU A 170 -21.05 -7.72 -6.58
CA LEU A 170 -22.47 -7.58 -6.26
C LEU A 170 -23.30 -8.77 -6.73
N ASN A 171 -22.96 -9.37 -7.87
CA ASN A 171 -23.65 -10.57 -8.39
C ASN A 171 -23.30 -11.87 -7.62
N LYS A 172 -22.28 -11.83 -6.78
CA LYS A 172 -21.90 -12.95 -5.91
C LYS A 172 -22.55 -12.88 -4.53
N THR A 173 -23.24 -11.77 -4.22
CA THR A 173 -23.96 -11.51 -2.96
C THR A 173 -25.48 -11.51 -3.12
N ALA A 174 -26.00 -11.78 -4.32
CA ALA A 174 -27.39 -12.08 -4.64
C ALA A 174 -27.52 -13.58 -4.96
#